data_ffb882c093d02d96a681d98d7dfa0974
#
_entry.id   ffb882c093d02d96a681d98d7dfa0974
#
_cell.length_a   1.000
_cell.length_b   1.000
_cell.length_c   1.000
_cell.angle_alpha   90.00
_cell.angle_beta   90.00
_cell.angle_gamma   90.00
#
_symmetry.space_group_name_H-M   'P 1'
#
loop_
_entity.id
_entity.type
_entity.pdbx_description
1 polymer ?
#
loop_
_entity_poly.entity_id
_entity_poly.type
_entity_poly.pdbx_seq_one_letter_code
_entity_poly.pdbx_strand_id
1 'polypeptide(L)'
;MPGTYLLDTAPLIYLMGQEDSVPVAVRRELADPRSEVFYSQISLWEIQIKYQLGKLPMSDEPALVLPRELDRYGFRKLDLTDTAIFGLSRLPSVHRDPFDRLLIVQAKLTGSVLVSPDKIFAQYPVTVFW
;
A
#
# COMPACT_ATOMS: atom_id res chain seq x y z
N MET A 1 -11.19 -14.19 6.64
CA MET A 1 -12.12 -14.10 5.49
C MET A 1 -11.44 -13.40 4.32
N PRO A 2 -11.58 -13.86 3.11
CA PRO A 2 -11.06 -13.16 1.94
C PRO A 2 -11.77 -11.82 1.77
N GLY A 3 -11.07 -10.85 1.22
CA GLY A 3 -11.58 -9.51 1.04
C GLY A 3 -10.80 -8.72 0.02
N THR A 4 -11.02 -7.41 0.02
CA THR A 4 -10.33 -6.46 -0.84
C THR A 4 -9.37 -5.65 0.02
N TYR A 5 -8.11 -5.65 -0.35
CA TYR A 5 -7.03 -5.05 0.43
C TYR A 5 -6.24 -4.07 -0.41
N LEU A 6 -5.83 -2.97 0.22
CA LEU A 6 -4.86 -2.04 -0.35
C LEU A 6 -3.64 -2.00 0.56
N LEU A 7 -2.46 -2.28 0.00
CA LEU A 7 -1.22 -2.27 0.76
C LEU A 7 -0.71 -0.85 0.94
N ASP A 8 -0.38 -0.50 2.19
CA ASP A 8 0.48 0.65 2.46
C ASP A 8 1.89 0.36 1.94
N THR A 9 2.71 1.39 1.80
CA THR A 9 4.05 1.26 1.23
C THR A 9 4.96 0.34 2.08
N ALA A 10 4.90 0.43 3.41
CA ALA A 10 5.76 -0.40 4.27
C ALA A 10 5.51 -1.90 4.09
N PRO A 11 4.25 -2.41 4.18
CA PRO A 11 4.02 -3.82 3.89
C PRO A 11 4.44 -4.25 2.50
N LEU A 12 4.26 -3.38 1.49
CA LEU A 12 4.71 -3.67 0.14
C LEU A 12 6.23 -3.90 0.11
N ILE A 13 6.99 -3.04 0.76
CA ILE A 13 8.45 -3.17 0.87
C ILE A 13 8.83 -4.46 1.62
N TYR A 14 8.15 -4.76 2.73
CA TYR A 14 8.43 -5.97 3.51
C TYR A 14 8.24 -7.24 2.68
N LEU A 15 7.18 -7.31 1.89
CA LEU A 15 6.91 -8.47 1.03
C LEU A 15 8.00 -8.68 -0.03
N MET A 16 8.74 -7.64 -0.41
CA MET A 16 9.81 -7.71 -1.41
C MET A 16 11.13 -8.26 -0.87
N GLY A 17 11.25 -8.52 0.43
CA GLY A 17 12.51 -9.03 0.97
C GLY A 17 12.52 -9.29 2.47
N GLN A 18 11.45 -8.96 3.17
CA GLN A 18 11.33 -9.09 4.62
C GLN A 18 9.96 -9.63 5.00
N GLU A 19 9.54 -10.72 4.37
CA GLU A 19 8.19 -11.27 4.54
C GLU A 19 7.84 -11.54 6.01
N ASP A 20 8.83 -11.93 6.83
CA ASP A 20 8.63 -12.20 8.25
C ASP A 20 8.26 -10.95 9.06
N SER A 21 8.46 -9.75 8.50
CA SER A 21 8.01 -8.51 9.11
C SER A 21 6.50 -8.30 8.98
N VAL A 22 5.83 -9.08 8.14
CA VAL A 22 4.37 -9.04 7.98
C VAL A 22 3.77 -10.16 8.82
N PRO A 23 2.77 -9.87 9.69
CA PRO A 23 2.14 -10.89 10.51
C PRO A 23 1.60 -12.07 9.70
N VAL A 24 1.69 -13.28 10.24
CA VAL A 24 1.24 -14.50 9.56
C VAL A 24 -0.22 -14.39 9.13
N ALA A 25 -1.08 -13.86 9.99
CA ALA A 25 -2.51 -13.71 9.66
C ALA A 25 -2.72 -12.79 8.45
N VAL A 26 -1.95 -11.70 8.37
CA VAL A 26 -1.99 -10.79 7.22
C VAL A 26 -1.52 -11.51 5.95
N ARG A 27 -0.38 -12.20 6.03
CA ARG A 27 0.16 -12.93 4.88
C ARG A 27 -0.83 -13.99 4.36
N ARG A 28 -1.53 -14.67 5.26
CA ARG A 28 -2.54 -15.66 4.86
C ARG A 28 -3.69 -15.04 4.07
N GLU A 29 -4.19 -13.90 4.53
CA GLU A 29 -5.27 -13.20 3.82
C GLU A 29 -4.81 -12.71 2.45
N LEU A 30 -3.60 -12.16 2.35
CA LEU A 30 -3.06 -11.67 1.08
C LEU A 30 -2.79 -12.82 0.10
N ALA A 31 -2.46 -14.00 0.58
CA ALA A 31 -2.18 -15.18 -0.23
C ALA A 31 -3.45 -15.96 -0.63
N ASP A 32 -4.59 -15.67 0.00
CA ASP A 32 -5.86 -16.34 -0.34
C ASP A 32 -6.24 -15.97 -1.78
N PRO A 33 -6.42 -16.96 -2.68
CA PRO A 33 -6.75 -16.69 -4.08
C PRO A 33 -8.09 -15.99 -4.27
N ARG A 34 -8.95 -15.97 -3.25
CA ARG A 34 -10.23 -15.24 -3.26
C ARG A 34 -10.07 -13.79 -2.84
N SER A 35 -8.93 -13.42 -2.25
CA SER A 35 -8.65 -12.03 -1.90
C SER A 35 -8.24 -11.24 -3.13
N GLU A 36 -8.70 -9.98 -3.20
CA GLU A 36 -8.25 -9.02 -4.19
C GLU A 36 -7.28 -8.06 -3.51
N VAL A 37 -6.03 -8.03 -3.96
CA VAL A 37 -4.98 -7.23 -3.32
C VAL A 37 -4.47 -6.18 -4.29
N PHE A 38 -4.58 -4.92 -3.88
CA PHE A 38 -4.09 -3.77 -4.62
C PHE A 38 -2.82 -3.20 -4.01
N TYR A 39 -1.98 -2.65 -4.86
CA TYR A 39 -0.94 -1.71 -4.48
C TYR A 39 -1.18 -0.40 -5.23
N SER A 40 -0.79 0.71 -4.63
CA SER A 40 -1.00 2.03 -5.24
C SER A 40 0.20 2.47 -6.06
N GLN A 41 -0.06 3.17 -7.16
CA GLN A 41 0.97 3.91 -7.90
C GLN A 41 1.70 4.90 -6.97
N ILE A 42 1.02 5.43 -5.96
CA ILE A 42 1.62 6.30 -4.95
C ILE A 42 2.76 5.59 -4.21
N SER A 43 2.61 4.31 -3.91
CA SER A 43 3.67 3.53 -3.25
C SER A 43 4.90 3.37 -4.14
N LEU A 44 4.71 3.21 -5.46
CA LEU A 44 5.83 3.18 -6.40
C LEU A 44 6.61 4.48 -6.37
N TRP A 45 5.90 5.60 -6.33
CA TRP A 45 6.51 6.92 -6.26
C TRP A 45 7.28 7.10 -4.94
N GLU A 46 6.69 6.74 -3.82
CA GLU A 46 7.35 6.83 -2.52
C GLU A 46 8.61 5.95 -2.46
N ILE A 47 8.54 4.73 -2.97
CA ILE A 47 9.68 3.81 -3.05
C ILE A 47 10.79 4.41 -3.92
N GLN A 48 10.45 4.98 -5.07
CA GLN A 48 11.41 5.59 -5.97
C GLN A 48 12.14 6.76 -5.30
N ILE A 49 11.42 7.61 -4.57
CA ILE A 49 12.01 8.72 -3.82
C ILE A 49 13.00 8.20 -2.78
N LYS A 50 12.58 7.23 -1.97
CA LYS A 50 13.42 6.67 -0.91
C LYS A 50 14.67 5.99 -1.46
N TYR A 51 14.53 5.30 -2.59
CA TYR A 51 15.66 4.67 -3.26
C TYR A 51 16.69 5.71 -3.71
N GLN A 52 16.23 6.78 -4.39
CA GLN A 52 17.11 7.85 -4.86
C GLN A 52 17.82 8.59 -3.73
N LEU A 53 17.19 8.68 -2.54
CA LEU A 53 17.79 9.29 -1.36
C LEU A 53 18.73 8.35 -0.60
N GLY A 54 18.92 7.12 -1.07
CA GLY A 54 19.74 6.14 -0.39
C GLY A 54 19.15 5.60 0.92
N LYS A 55 17.83 5.79 1.12
CA LYS A 55 17.14 5.37 2.35
C LYS A 55 16.48 4.00 2.25
N LEU A 56 16.50 3.39 1.08
CA LEU A 56 15.89 2.09 0.83
C LEU A 56 16.85 1.23 0.00
N PRO A 57 17.65 0.38 0.65
CA PRO A 57 18.52 -0.54 -0.08
C PRO A 57 17.68 -1.61 -0.78
N MET A 58 17.96 -1.82 -2.06
CA MET A 58 17.30 -2.83 -2.88
C MET A 58 18.37 -3.58 -3.68
N SER A 59 18.03 -4.81 -4.09
CA SER A 59 18.95 -5.66 -4.87
C SER A 59 19.27 -5.05 -6.24
N ASP A 60 18.37 -4.24 -6.77
CA ASP A 60 18.53 -3.51 -8.03
C ASP A 60 17.59 -2.31 -7.99
N GLU A 61 17.58 -1.48 -9.04
CA GLU A 61 16.68 -0.32 -9.08
C GLU A 61 15.21 -0.72 -9.10
N PRO A 62 14.31 0.12 -8.54
CA PRO A 62 12.90 -0.21 -8.41
C PRO A 62 12.21 -0.61 -9.72
N ALA A 63 12.57 0.03 -10.83
CA ALA A 63 11.98 -0.28 -12.14
C ALA A 63 12.22 -1.72 -12.60
N LEU A 64 13.25 -2.38 -12.09
CA LEU A 64 13.57 -3.78 -12.40
C LEU A 64 12.97 -4.74 -11.37
N VAL A 65 13.03 -4.37 -10.09
CA VAL A 65 12.61 -5.26 -8.99
C VAL A 65 11.09 -5.30 -8.84
N LEU A 66 10.45 -4.13 -8.81
CA LEU A 66 9.02 -4.05 -8.49
C LEU A 66 8.11 -4.74 -9.50
N PRO A 67 8.24 -4.52 -10.82
CA PRO A 67 7.35 -5.20 -11.77
C PRO A 67 7.41 -6.72 -11.66
N ARG A 68 8.62 -7.28 -11.50
CA ARG A 68 8.83 -8.71 -11.37
C ARG A 68 8.17 -9.27 -10.10
N GLU A 69 8.42 -8.62 -8.95
CA GLU A 69 7.89 -9.10 -7.68
C GLU A 69 6.38 -8.92 -7.58
N LEU A 70 5.85 -7.80 -8.06
CA LEU A 70 4.41 -7.53 -8.05
C LEU A 70 3.66 -8.51 -8.95
N ASP A 71 4.24 -8.85 -10.10
CA ASP A 71 3.67 -9.87 -10.99
C ASP A 71 3.65 -11.25 -10.31
N ARG A 72 4.74 -11.60 -9.62
CA ARG A 72 4.84 -12.86 -8.90
C ARG A 72 3.77 -13.01 -7.81
N TYR A 73 3.43 -11.93 -7.12
CA TYR A 73 2.37 -11.93 -6.11
C TYR A 73 0.96 -11.86 -6.72
N GLY A 74 0.83 -11.42 -7.95
CA GLY A 74 -0.47 -11.24 -8.60
C GLY A 74 -1.25 -10.04 -8.08
N PHE A 75 -0.56 -9.06 -7.50
CA PHE A 75 -1.20 -7.84 -7.01
C PHE A 75 -1.59 -6.91 -8.16
N ARG A 76 -2.69 -6.19 -7.98
CA ARG A 76 -3.23 -5.28 -8.99
C ARG A 76 -2.91 -3.84 -8.64
N LYS A 77 -2.51 -3.06 -9.64
CA LYS A 77 -2.17 -1.65 -9.46
C LYS A 77 -3.41 -0.76 -9.44
N LEU A 78 -3.45 0.17 -8.49
CA LEU A 78 -4.38 1.31 -8.51
C LEU A 78 -3.63 2.53 -9.01
N ASP A 79 -4.05 3.05 -10.16
CA ASP A 79 -3.51 4.30 -10.68
C ASP A 79 -4.02 5.47 -9.85
N LEU A 80 -3.22 6.53 -9.75
CA LEU A 80 -3.65 7.78 -9.16
C LEU A 80 -4.61 8.48 -10.13
N THR A 81 -5.85 8.68 -9.69
CA THR A 81 -6.89 9.32 -10.50
C THR A 81 -7.20 10.72 -10.00
N ASP A 82 -7.79 11.54 -10.87
CA ASP A 82 -8.28 12.86 -10.48
C ASP A 82 -9.29 12.77 -9.34
N THR A 83 -10.18 11.78 -9.39
CA THR A 83 -11.16 11.54 -8.33
C THR A 83 -10.50 11.32 -6.98
N ALA A 84 -9.40 10.55 -6.93
CA ALA A 84 -8.65 10.32 -5.70
C ALA A 84 -8.02 11.62 -5.19
N ILE A 85 -7.41 12.39 -6.07
CA ILE A 85 -6.77 13.67 -5.72
C ILE A 85 -7.82 14.63 -5.13
N PHE A 86 -8.93 14.81 -5.80
CA PHE A 86 -9.98 15.72 -5.34
C PHE A 86 -10.68 15.22 -4.08
N GLY A 87 -10.67 13.92 -3.84
CA GLY A 87 -11.19 13.32 -2.61
C GLY A 87 -10.44 13.72 -1.35
N LEU A 88 -9.22 14.25 -1.47
CA LEU A 88 -8.42 14.71 -0.33
C LEU A 88 -9.14 15.78 0.50
N SER A 89 -9.97 16.62 -0.12
CA SER A 89 -10.70 17.68 0.58
C SER A 89 -11.72 17.15 1.57
N ARG A 90 -12.12 15.89 1.48
CA ARG A 90 -13.10 15.25 2.36
C ARG A 90 -12.47 14.52 3.54
N LEU A 91 -11.14 14.46 3.61
CA LEU A 91 -10.45 13.83 4.73
C LEU A 91 -10.28 14.81 5.90
N PRO A 92 -10.38 14.32 7.16
CA PRO A 92 -10.01 15.13 8.31
C PRO A 92 -8.54 15.54 8.24
N SER A 93 -8.20 16.70 8.80
CA SER A 93 -6.84 17.24 8.81
C SER A 93 -6.05 16.69 10.00
N VAL A 94 -5.80 15.37 10.01
CA VAL A 94 -5.10 14.69 11.11
C VAL A 94 -3.61 14.56 10.81
N HIS A 95 -3.26 14.18 9.59
CA HIS A 95 -1.89 13.86 9.17
C HIS A 95 -1.55 14.68 7.93
N ARG A 96 -0.27 15.08 7.81
CA ARG A 96 0.18 15.94 6.70
C ARG A 96 0.79 15.19 5.53
N ASP A 97 1.14 13.92 5.71
CA ASP A 97 1.79 13.14 4.67
C ASP A 97 0.83 12.94 3.49
N PRO A 98 1.12 13.53 2.33
CA PRO A 98 0.23 13.43 1.17
C PRO A 98 0.14 12.02 0.61
N PHE A 99 1.18 11.21 0.73
CA PHE A 99 1.15 9.82 0.28
C PHE A 99 0.15 9.01 1.09
N ASP A 100 0.22 9.10 2.42
CA ASP A 100 -0.70 8.40 3.32
C ASP A 100 -2.14 8.85 3.11
N ARG A 101 -2.36 10.14 2.94
CA ARG A 101 -3.70 10.68 2.71
C ARG A 101 -4.30 10.17 1.41
N LEU A 102 -3.53 10.10 0.34
CA LEU A 102 -3.97 9.54 -0.94
C LEU A 102 -4.31 8.05 -0.83
N LEU A 103 -3.52 7.29 -0.08
CA LEU A 103 -3.81 5.87 0.16
C LEU A 103 -5.17 5.69 0.86
N ILE A 104 -5.47 6.54 1.84
CA ILE A 104 -6.77 6.51 2.53
C ILE A 104 -7.91 6.77 1.55
N VAL A 105 -7.78 7.78 0.70
CA VAL A 105 -8.80 8.08 -0.31
C VAL A 105 -8.99 6.89 -1.25
N GLN A 106 -7.91 6.30 -1.73
CA GLN A 106 -7.99 5.14 -2.62
C GLN A 106 -8.64 3.93 -1.93
N ALA A 107 -8.33 3.68 -0.67
CA ALA A 107 -8.97 2.61 0.09
C ALA A 107 -10.47 2.83 0.20
N LYS A 108 -10.90 4.05 0.46
CA LYS A 108 -12.33 4.40 0.53
C LYS A 108 -13.02 4.24 -0.82
N LEU A 109 -12.40 4.69 -1.90
CA LEU A 109 -12.99 4.60 -3.24
C LEU A 109 -13.15 3.16 -3.73
N THR A 110 -12.27 2.26 -3.31
CA THR A 110 -12.31 0.85 -3.72
C THR A 110 -13.00 -0.07 -2.71
N GLY A 111 -13.41 0.47 -1.56
CA GLY A 111 -13.96 -0.34 -0.49
C GLY A 111 -12.95 -1.32 0.09
N SER A 112 -11.65 -0.97 0.06
CA SER A 112 -10.56 -1.82 0.52
C SER A 112 -10.26 -1.63 1.98
N VAL A 113 -9.83 -2.71 2.63
CA VAL A 113 -9.15 -2.66 3.93
C VAL A 113 -7.71 -2.23 3.69
N LEU A 114 -7.25 -1.22 4.42
CA LEU A 114 -5.86 -0.76 4.33
C LEU A 114 -4.96 -1.65 5.17
N VAL A 115 -3.95 -2.25 4.55
CA VAL A 115 -2.98 -3.12 5.23
C VAL A 115 -1.77 -2.28 5.63
N SER A 116 -1.61 -2.03 6.93
CA SER A 116 -0.54 -1.16 7.44
C SER A 116 -0.28 -1.37 8.93
N PRO A 117 1.00 -1.32 9.35
CA PRO A 117 1.37 -1.28 10.76
C PRO A 117 1.24 0.11 11.38
N ASP A 118 1.03 1.14 10.58
CA ASP A 118 1.05 2.52 11.06
C ASP A 118 -0.26 2.88 11.77
N LYS A 119 -0.15 3.25 13.04
CA LYS A 119 -1.30 3.56 13.89
C LYS A 119 -2.01 4.85 13.53
N ILE A 120 -1.39 5.73 12.73
CA ILE A 120 -2.00 6.99 12.33
C ILE A 120 -3.30 6.76 11.55
N PHE A 121 -3.39 5.68 10.80
CA PHE A 121 -4.57 5.38 10.00
C PHE A 121 -5.82 5.08 10.82
N ALA A 122 -5.67 4.70 12.10
CA ALA A 122 -6.81 4.50 12.99
C ALA A 122 -7.60 5.79 13.28
N GLN A 123 -6.99 6.95 13.01
CA GLN A 123 -7.65 8.25 13.18
C GLN A 123 -8.47 8.67 11.97
N TYR A 124 -8.52 7.85 10.94
CA TYR A 124 -9.24 8.12 9.70
C TYR A 124 -10.41 7.14 9.53
N PRO A 125 -11.44 7.51 8.74
CA PRO A 125 -12.59 6.63 8.48
C PRO A 125 -12.22 5.54 7.45
N VAL A 126 -11.30 4.67 7.80
CA VAL A 126 -10.81 3.56 6.98
C VAL A 126 -10.60 2.34 7.89
N THR A 127 -10.88 1.14 7.38
CA THR A 127 -10.59 -0.09 8.11
C THR A 127 -9.12 -0.47 7.89
N VAL A 128 -8.42 -0.77 8.97
CA VAL A 128 -6.98 -1.11 8.94
C VAL A 128 -6.79 -2.54 9.42
N PHE A 129 -5.86 -3.25 8.78
CA PHE A 129 -5.52 -4.63 9.12
C PHE A 129 -4.00 -4.78 9.23
N TRP A 130 -3.57 -5.34 10.37
CA TRP A 130 -2.16 -5.65 10.60
C TRP A 130 -1.97 -6.77 11.61
#